data_bf98c6bf7e3c00217facc1c272723ccb
#
_entry.id   bf98c6bf7e3c00217facc1c272723ccb
#
_cell.length_a   1.000
_cell.length_b   1.000
_cell.length_c   1.000
_cell.angle_alpha   90.00
_cell.angle_beta   90.00
_cell.angle_gamma   90.00
#
_symmetry.space_group_name_H-M   'P 1'
#
loop_
_entity.id
_entity.type
_entity.pdbx_description
1 polymer ?
#
loop_
_entity_poly.entity_id
_entity_poly.type
_entity_poly.pdbx_seq_one_letter_code
_entity_poly.pdbx_strand_id
1 'polypeptide(L)'
;MRRIVPVGLFCLLAGSRAAARHPARAADPPQHRASAEDYRDYVRQLQPGDRLLLEPGDYRQGLPLHNLSGRAGQPIVIEATDPAAPPRFIARPRSNTVSLVNVRHLVLRYLELDGRGLPVDAVKAEGHSRYADYITLESLHIHDHAASQQNVGISTKCPALGWVVRGNRIERVGTGMYFGDSDGSDPFVGGIIEANRIAHTLGYNLQIKHQTTRPEDQTARYDTVIRYNVFSKSDAVAGPQARPNVLLGHVPPTGTGSEDRYLVYGNLFLHNPSEALLQAEGRMAVYDNVFINGSGDAIHIQPHHDVPRDMAIFSNTVLASGTGILVRQGKGAAWRQRVIANVVAATPPVLGGEAAHNVTLAYRPDFLTLAAAELTARLLADVPPPDRLPA
;
A
#
# COMPACT_ATOMS: atom_id res chain seq x y z
N MET A 1 -42.33 67.97 37.02
CA MET A 1 -42.40 67.54 38.45
C MET A 1 -43.30 66.34 38.55
N ARG A 2 -42.79 65.17 38.81
CA ARG A 2 -43.31 64.04 39.61
C ARG A 2 -42.41 62.82 39.33
N ARG A 3 -41.72 62.46 40.38
CA ARG A 3 -40.87 61.27 40.41
C ARG A 3 -41.73 60.00 40.49
N ILE A 4 -41.42 58.98 39.72
CA ILE A 4 -41.99 57.64 39.87
C ILE A 4 -40.80 56.72 40.16
N VAL A 5 -40.86 56.05 41.30
CA VAL A 5 -39.90 55.03 41.76
C VAL A 5 -40.38 53.69 41.26
N PRO A 6 -39.57 52.82 40.61
CA PRO A 6 -39.94 51.46 40.37
C PRO A 6 -39.54 50.52 41.49
N VAL A 7 -40.51 49.75 41.97
CA VAL A 7 -40.36 48.63 42.91
C VAL A 7 -39.68 47.49 42.21
N GLY A 8 -38.50 47.07 42.74
CA GLY A 8 -37.79 45.89 42.23
C GLY A 8 -38.38 44.58 42.76
N LEU A 9 -38.75 43.71 41.85
CA LEU A 9 -39.16 42.34 42.14
C LEU A 9 -37.94 41.42 42.08
N PHE A 10 -37.48 40.92 43.24
CA PHE A 10 -36.42 39.92 43.32
C PHE A 10 -37.03 38.52 43.06
N CYS A 11 -36.76 37.94 41.87
CA CYS A 11 -36.98 36.52 41.61
C CYS A 11 -35.74 35.73 42.00
N LEU A 12 -35.79 34.99 43.11
CA LEU A 12 -34.81 33.97 43.46
C LEU A 12 -34.99 32.76 42.52
N LEU A 13 -34.13 32.65 41.50
CA LEU A 13 -33.95 31.44 40.69
C LEU A 13 -33.03 30.48 41.46
N ALA A 14 -33.60 29.47 42.07
CA ALA A 14 -32.86 28.30 42.57
C ALA A 14 -32.31 27.51 41.36
N GLY A 15 -31.07 27.77 41.00
CA GLY A 15 -30.35 27.01 39.97
C GLY A 15 -29.96 25.62 40.49
N SER A 16 -30.70 24.57 40.10
CA SER A 16 -30.25 23.21 40.24
C SER A 16 -29.05 22.97 39.34
N ARG A 17 -27.85 22.89 39.91
CA ARG A 17 -26.65 22.41 39.23
C ARG A 17 -26.86 20.94 38.87
N ALA A 18 -27.24 20.65 37.63
CA ALA A 18 -27.09 19.33 37.07
C ALA A 18 -25.58 19.04 37.00
N ALA A 19 -25.12 18.08 37.82
CA ALA A 19 -23.76 17.58 37.73
C ALA A 19 -23.57 16.95 36.34
N ALA A 20 -22.75 17.58 35.49
CA ALA A 20 -22.33 16.98 34.23
C ALA A 20 -21.65 15.65 34.55
N ARG A 21 -22.32 14.55 34.24
CA ARG A 21 -21.71 13.23 34.27
C ARG A 21 -20.62 13.24 33.19
N HIS A 22 -19.34 13.20 33.62
CA HIS A 22 -18.25 12.90 32.69
C HIS A 22 -18.58 11.57 32.01
N PRO A 23 -18.46 11.46 30.67
CA PRO A 23 -18.58 10.17 30.02
C PRO A 23 -17.56 9.24 30.67
N ALA A 24 -18.03 8.07 31.13
CA ALA A 24 -17.16 7.04 31.68
C ALA A 24 -16.04 6.79 30.65
N ARG A 25 -14.79 6.88 31.12
CA ARG A 25 -13.62 6.50 30.30
C ARG A 25 -13.89 5.10 29.79
N ALA A 26 -13.89 4.93 28.46
CA ALA A 26 -14.03 3.61 27.86
C ALA A 26 -13.00 2.68 28.51
N ALA A 27 -13.41 1.52 28.97
CA ALA A 27 -12.51 0.53 29.53
C ALA A 27 -11.44 0.21 28.46
N ASP A 28 -10.19 0.06 28.90
CA ASP A 28 -9.11 -0.35 28.00
C ASP A 28 -9.52 -1.68 27.34
N PRO A 29 -9.25 -1.86 26.04
CA PRO A 29 -9.60 -3.07 25.32
C PRO A 29 -8.96 -4.31 25.98
N PRO A 30 -9.63 -5.47 26.00
CA PRO A 30 -9.06 -6.70 26.53
C PRO A 30 -7.71 -7.01 25.87
N GLN A 31 -6.70 -7.29 26.70
CA GLN A 31 -5.36 -7.62 26.24
C GLN A 31 -5.00 -9.04 26.63
N HIS A 32 -4.54 -9.82 25.66
CA HIS A 32 -4.01 -11.15 25.85
C HIS A 32 -2.52 -11.15 25.55
N ARG A 33 -1.73 -11.89 26.31
CA ARG A 33 -0.31 -12.13 26.00
C ARG A 33 -0.16 -13.59 25.62
N ALA A 34 0.66 -13.86 24.62
CA ALA A 34 0.88 -15.20 24.13
C ALA A 34 2.35 -15.40 23.66
N SER A 35 2.83 -16.59 23.90
CA SER A 35 4.11 -17.10 23.45
C SER A 35 3.99 -17.88 22.14
N ALA A 36 5.13 -18.38 21.62
CA ALA A 36 5.15 -19.23 20.44
C ALA A 36 4.44 -20.58 20.62
N GLU A 37 4.20 -21.02 21.85
CA GLU A 37 3.56 -22.29 22.19
C GLU A 37 2.02 -22.19 22.17
N ASP A 38 1.44 -21.08 22.64
CA ASP A 38 0.01 -20.98 22.94
C ASP A 38 -0.77 -19.95 22.12
N TYR A 39 -0.11 -19.08 21.33
CA TYR A 39 -0.76 -17.98 20.57
C TYR A 39 -1.95 -18.43 19.71
N ARG A 40 -1.91 -19.65 19.16
CA ARG A 40 -2.97 -20.14 18.26
C ARG A 40 -4.29 -20.40 19.00
N ASP A 41 -4.24 -20.65 20.27
CA ASP A 41 -5.44 -20.84 21.08
C ASP A 41 -6.14 -19.51 21.36
N TYR A 42 -5.35 -18.45 21.55
CA TYR A 42 -5.88 -17.08 21.64
C TYR A 42 -6.43 -16.59 20.30
N VAL A 43 -5.69 -16.78 19.20
CA VAL A 43 -6.12 -16.33 17.86
C VAL A 43 -7.52 -16.80 17.52
N ARG A 44 -7.89 -18.04 17.87
CA ARG A 44 -9.20 -18.60 17.56
C ARG A 44 -10.37 -17.96 18.31
N GLN A 45 -10.09 -17.21 19.37
CA GLN A 45 -11.09 -16.69 20.31
C GLN A 45 -11.21 -15.16 20.25
N LEU A 46 -10.36 -14.48 19.46
CA LEU A 46 -10.31 -13.02 19.39
C LEU A 46 -11.66 -12.43 18.96
N GLN A 47 -12.08 -11.41 19.70
CA GLN A 47 -13.32 -10.67 19.49
C GLN A 47 -13.04 -9.23 19.05
N PRO A 48 -14.02 -8.50 18.51
CA PRO A 48 -13.85 -7.09 18.19
C PRO A 48 -13.30 -6.25 19.35
N GLY A 49 -12.19 -5.57 19.12
CA GLY A 49 -11.50 -4.75 20.11
C GLY A 49 -10.40 -5.45 20.88
N ASP A 50 -10.27 -6.78 20.78
CA ASP A 50 -9.19 -7.51 21.47
C ASP A 50 -7.81 -7.17 20.91
N ARG A 51 -6.82 -7.18 21.80
CA ARG A 51 -5.40 -7.06 21.46
C ARG A 51 -4.66 -8.32 21.90
N LEU A 52 -4.01 -8.98 20.94
CA LEU A 52 -3.08 -10.09 21.19
C LEU A 52 -1.66 -9.59 21.10
N LEU A 53 -0.96 -9.58 22.22
CA LEU A 53 0.44 -9.21 22.37
C LEU A 53 1.30 -10.46 22.28
N LEU A 54 2.11 -10.58 21.22
CA LEU A 54 2.99 -11.72 20.99
C LEU A 54 4.36 -11.48 21.61
N GLU A 55 4.85 -12.42 22.38
CA GLU A 55 6.16 -12.36 23.00
C GLU A 55 7.28 -12.56 21.96
N PRO A 56 8.50 -12.03 22.19
CA PRO A 56 9.64 -12.32 21.33
C PRO A 56 9.90 -13.82 21.21
N GLY A 57 10.31 -14.27 20.03
CA GLY A 57 10.65 -15.68 19.81
C GLY A 57 10.35 -16.16 18.39
N ASP A 58 10.64 -17.43 18.14
CA ASP A 58 10.44 -18.11 16.86
C ASP A 58 9.08 -18.82 16.82
N TYR A 59 8.20 -18.36 15.94
CA TYR A 59 6.85 -18.90 15.71
C TYR A 59 6.85 -19.81 14.49
N ARG A 60 6.79 -21.14 14.70
CA ARG A 60 7.00 -22.14 13.64
C ARG A 60 5.71 -22.78 13.09
N GLN A 61 4.55 -22.39 13.57
CA GLN A 61 3.27 -22.98 13.15
C GLN A 61 2.46 -22.09 12.19
N GLY A 62 3.03 -20.93 11.74
CA GLY A 62 2.35 -19.94 10.93
C GLY A 62 1.23 -19.22 11.69
N LEU A 63 0.60 -18.23 11.05
CA LEU A 63 -0.45 -17.40 11.65
C LEU A 63 -1.74 -17.50 10.81
N PRO A 64 -2.58 -18.51 11.04
CA PRO A 64 -3.89 -18.62 10.39
C PRO A 64 -4.89 -17.68 11.07
N LEU A 65 -5.33 -16.67 10.34
CA LEU A 65 -6.33 -15.70 10.75
C LEU A 65 -7.60 -15.97 9.94
N HIS A 66 -8.44 -16.84 10.47
CA HIS A 66 -9.62 -17.34 9.77
C HIS A 66 -10.89 -16.99 10.50
N ASN A 67 -11.88 -16.42 9.79
CA ASN A 67 -13.20 -16.04 10.30
C ASN A 67 -13.14 -15.06 11.49
N LEU A 68 -12.17 -14.14 11.45
CA LEU A 68 -11.99 -13.09 12.45
C LEU A 68 -12.63 -11.78 11.97
N SER A 69 -13.53 -11.24 12.74
CA SER A 69 -14.24 -10.01 12.39
C SER A 69 -14.16 -9.01 13.55
N GLY A 70 -13.26 -8.06 13.43
CA GLY A 70 -13.32 -6.82 14.19
C GLY A 70 -14.48 -5.92 13.73
N ARG A 71 -14.53 -4.69 14.21
CA ARG A 71 -15.50 -3.66 13.83
C ARG A 71 -14.80 -2.33 13.57
N ALA A 72 -15.44 -1.45 12.82
CA ALA A 72 -14.98 -0.08 12.70
C ALA A 72 -14.81 0.56 14.09
N GLY A 73 -13.65 1.12 14.38
CA GLY A 73 -13.30 1.65 15.70
C GLY A 73 -12.95 0.62 16.78
N GLN A 74 -13.15 -0.68 16.52
CA GLN A 74 -12.79 -1.79 17.40
C GLN A 74 -12.16 -2.94 16.60
N PRO A 75 -11.02 -2.70 15.91
CA PRO A 75 -10.34 -3.77 15.19
C PRO A 75 -9.79 -4.82 16.15
N ILE A 76 -9.59 -6.02 15.65
CA ILE A 76 -8.73 -7.02 16.30
C ILE A 76 -7.28 -6.60 16.03
N VAL A 77 -6.45 -6.54 17.06
CA VAL A 77 -5.03 -6.14 16.93
C VAL A 77 -4.13 -7.31 17.34
N ILE A 78 -3.20 -7.69 16.46
CA ILE A 78 -2.15 -8.67 16.76
C ILE A 78 -0.81 -8.00 16.55
N GLU A 79 0.01 -7.93 17.59
CA GLU A 79 1.24 -7.16 17.57
C GLU A 79 2.31 -7.72 18.51
N ALA A 80 3.56 -7.29 18.32
CA ALA A 80 4.62 -7.59 19.28
C ALA A 80 4.37 -6.95 20.65
N THR A 81 4.79 -7.61 21.72
CA THR A 81 4.88 -7.00 23.05
C THR A 81 5.95 -5.91 23.10
N ASP A 82 7.02 -6.09 22.33
CA ASP A 82 8.13 -5.15 22.16
C ASP A 82 8.45 -4.99 20.67
N PRO A 83 8.17 -3.84 20.06
CA PRO A 83 8.52 -3.59 18.66
C PRO A 83 10.03 -3.67 18.35
N ALA A 84 10.92 -3.52 19.35
CA ALA A 84 12.36 -3.65 19.16
C ALA A 84 12.85 -5.11 19.16
N ALA A 85 12.01 -6.05 19.64
CA ALA A 85 12.26 -7.48 19.64
C ALA A 85 11.03 -8.23 19.04
N PRO A 86 10.75 -8.06 17.73
CA PRO A 86 9.53 -8.59 17.13
C PRO A 86 9.50 -10.12 17.15
N PRO A 87 8.32 -10.74 17.33
CA PRO A 87 8.13 -12.17 17.12
C PRO A 87 8.41 -12.53 15.66
N ARG A 88 9.21 -13.58 15.44
CA ARG A 88 9.60 -14.04 14.11
C ARG A 88 8.79 -15.25 13.68
N PHE A 89 7.93 -15.08 12.69
CA PHE A 89 7.19 -16.17 12.06
C PHE A 89 8.04 -16.81 10.96
N ILE A 90 8.44 -18.05 11.18
CA ILE A 90 9.28 -18.81 10.28
C ILE A 90 8.40 -19.61 9.32
N ALA A 91 8.58 -19.40 8.03
CA ALA A 91 7.86 -20.11 6.99
C ALA A 91 8.04 -21.62 7.08
N ARG A 92 7.02 -22.34 6.67
CA ARG A 92 6.99 -23.81 6.58
C ARG A 92 6.53 -24.24 5.20
N PRO A 93 6.94 -25.42 4.73
CA PRO A 93 6.54 -25.89 3.39
C PRO A 93 5.03 -26.00 3.24
N ARG A 94 4.53 -25.64 2.06
CA ARG A 94 3.13 -25.80 1.62
C ARG A 94 2.09 -25.01 2.42
N SER A 95 2.51 -24.00 3.17
CA SER A 95 1.58 -23.14 3.91
C SER A 95 2.10 -21.71 3.90
N ASN A 96 1.26 -20.74 3.58
CA ASN A 96 1.60 -19.33 3.70
C ASN A 96 1.86 -18.98 5.16
N THR A 97 2.78 -18.05 5.40
CA THR A 97 3.22 -17.72 6.78
C THR A 97 2.08 -17.10 7.56
N VAL A 98 1.38 -16.12 6.96
CA VAL A 98 0.12 -15.55 7.46
C VAL A 98 -0.96 -15.82 6.43
N SER A 99 -2.03 -16.49 6.82
CA SER A 99 -3.17 -16.84 5.96
C SER A 99 -4.44 -16.13 6.45
N LEU A 100 -5.07 -15.34 5.59
CA LEU A 100 -6.29 -14.59 5.87
C LEU A 100 -7.48 -15.23 5.15
N VAL A 101 -8.52 -15.64 5.88
CA VAL A 101 -9.74 -16.22 5.32
C VAL A 101 -10.96 -15.61 6.00
N ASN A 102 -11.81 -14.90 5.26
CA ASN A 102 -13.00 -14.23 5.78
C ASN A 102 -12.67 -13.29 6.97
N VAL A 103 -11.74 -12.37 6.76
CA VAL A 103 -11.22 -11.47 7.81
C VAL A 103 -11.65 -10.04 7.55
N ARG A 104 -12.00 -9.33 8.60
CA ARG A 104 -12.43 -7.93 8.52
C ARG A 104 -11.99 -7.15 9.74
N HIS A 105 -11.56 -5.88 9.54
CA HIS A 105 -11.10 -4.97 10.60
C HIS A 105 -10.04 -5.61 11.51
N LEU A 106 -8.90 -5.94 10.92
CA LEU A 106 -7.76 -6.54 11.61
C LEU A 106 -6.52 -5.67 11.43
N VAL A 107 -5.73 -5.52 12.49
CA VAL A 107 -4.42 -4.87 12.47
C VAL A 107 -3.35 -5.90 12.82
N LEU A 108 -2.36 -6.04 11.95
CA LEU A 108 -1.19 -6.88 12.17
C LEU A 108 0.05 -5.99 12.10
N ARG A 109 0.86 -5.95 13.17
CA ARG A 109 2.01 -5.04 13.19
C ARG A 109 3.18 -5.51 14.04
N TYR A 110 4.37 -5.00 13.71
CA TYR A 110 5.63 -5.26 14.41
C TYR A 110 6.00 -6.74 14.43
N LEU A 111 5.84 -7.44 13.30
CA LEU A 111 6.21 -8.85 13.15
C LEU A 111 7.33 -9.00 12.12
N GLU A 112 8.19 -9.99 12.30
CA GLU A 112 9.13 -10.48 11.31
C GLU A 112 8.57 -11.73 10.64
N LEU A 113 8.56 -11.76 9.30
CA LEU A 113 8.11 -12.89 8.49
C LEU A 113 9.28 -13.40 7.64
N ASP A 114 9.89 -14.50 8.08
CA ASP A 114 11.08 -15.12 7.48
C ASP A 114 10.66 -16.28 6.57
N GLY A 115 10.79 -16.09 5.26
CA GLY A 115 10.44 -17.08 4.23
C GLY A 115 11.39 -18.24 4.09
N ARG A 116 12.64 -18.13 4.57
CA ARG A 116 13.69 -19.14 4.48
C ARG A 116 13.95 -19.64 3.05
N GLY A 117 13.65 -18.87 2.03
CA GLY A 117 13.72 -19.29 0.63
C GLY A 117 12.68 -20.35 0.22
N LEU A 118 11.65 -20.60 1.02
CA LEU A 118 10.59 -21.57 0.70
C LEU A 118 9.60 -20.99 -0.33
N PRO A 119 8.96 -21.87 -1.15
CA PRO A 119 7.98 -21.46 -2.16
C PRO A 119 6.59 -21.21 -1.54
N VAL A 120 6.50 -20.24 -0.64
CA VAL A 120 5.28 -19.83 0.06
C VAL A 120 5.20 -18.31 0.14
N ASP A 121 3.98 -17.76 0.19
CA ASP A 121 3.75 -16.33 0.41
C ASP A 121 3.94 -15.97 1.90
N ALA A 122 4.31 -14.70 2.17
CA ALA A 122 4.41 -14.24 3.55
C ALA A 122 3.02 -13.93 4.11
N VAL A 123 2.27 -12.99 3.53
CA VAL A 123 0.88 -12.67 3.90
C VAL A 123 0.00 -12.91 2.70
N LYS A 124 -1.03 -13.71 2.86
CA LYS A 124 -1.99 -14.01 1.79
C LYS A 124 -3.44 -13.95 2.25
N ALA A 125 -4.23 -13.11 1.60
CA ALA A 125 -5.67 -13.28 1.59
C ALA A 125 -6.00 -14.37 0.55
N GLU A 126 -6.48 -15.51 1.05
CA GLU A 126 -6.57 -16.76 0.27
C GLU A 126 -7.68 -16.68 -0.79
N GLY A 127 -7.46 -17.34 -1.95
CA GLY A 127 -8.39 -17.31 -3.07
C GLY A 127 -9.75 -17.99 -2.81
N HIS A 128 -9.87 -18.77 -1.77
CA HIS A 128 -11.15 -19.36 -1.32
C HIS A 128 -11.87 -18.50 -0.26
N SER A 129 -11.26 -17.37 0.14
CA SER A 129 -11.89 -16.41 1.04
C SER A 129 -12.97 -15.62 0.29
N ARG A 130 -14.08 -15.34 0.95
CA ARG A 130 -15.15 -14.52 0.36
C ARG A 130 -14.81 -13.02 0.38
N TYR A 131 -13.97 -12.61 1.33
CA TYR A 131 -13.50 -11.23 1.50
C TYR A 131 -12.29 -11.16 2.43
N ALA A 132 -11.55 -10.06 2.29
CA ALA A 132 -10.58 -9.61 3.28
C ALA A 132 -10.63 -8.08 3.31
N ASP A 133 -11.39 -7.50 4.27
CA ASP A 133 -11.69 -6.08 4.26
C ASP A 133 -11.10 -5.33 5.46
N TYR A 134 -10.67 -4.09 5.22
CA TYR A 134 -10.18 -3.19 6.27
C TYR A 134 -9.04 -3.81 7.09
N ILE A 135 -8.08 -4.40 6.39
CA ILE A 135 -6.88 -5.00 6.98
C ILE A 135 -5.78 -3.95 7.04
N THR A 136 -5.15 -3.79 8.19
CA THR A 136 -3.95 -2.98 8.35
C THR A 136 -2.74 -3.87 8.56
N LEU A 137 -1.74 -3.74 7.68
CA LEU A 137 -0.42 -4.35 7.80
C LEU A 137 0.60 -3.24 8.03
N GLU A 138 1.17 -3.17 9.21
CA GLU A 138 1.99 -2.04 9.64
C GLU A 138 3.32 -2.49 10.24
N SER A 139 4.41 -1.86 9.81
CA SER A 139 5.75 -2.08 10.39
C SER A 139 6.14 -3.57 10.45
N LEU A 140 5.82 -4.31 9.40
CA LEU A 140 6.26 -5.69 9.21
C LEU A 140 7.64 -5.71 8.55
N HIS A 141 8.49 -6.65 8.95
CA HIS A 141 9.69 -7.01 8.22
C HIS A 141 9.45 -8.34 7.50
N ILE A 142 9.30 -8.31 6.18
CA ILE A 142 9.00 -9.46 5.32
C ILE A 142 10.23 -9.74 4.46
N HIS A 143 10.78 -10.96 4.55
CA HIS A 143 11.99 -11.27 3.80
C HIS A 143 12.13 -12.76 3.46
N ASP A 144 13.00 -13.02 2.47
CA ASP A 144 13.42 -14.36 2.04
C ASP A 144 12.28 -15.28 1.55
N HIS A 145 11.23 -14.69 0.95
CA HIS A 145 10.17 -15.39 0.21
C HIS A 145 10.45 -15.34 -1.31
N ALA A 146 11.65 -15.75 -1.74
CA ALA A 146 12.15 -15.58 -3.10
C ALA A 146 12.48 -16.90 -3.83
N ALA A 147 11.79 -18.00 -3.52
CA ALA A 147 11.98 -19.25 -4.24
C ALA A 147 11.64 -19.12 -5.75
N SER A 148 10.69 -18.27 -6.08
CA SER A 148 10.34 -17.88 -7.44
C SER A 148 9.67 -16.51 -7.48
N GLN A 149 9.50 -15.95 -8.68
CA GLN A 149 8.74 -14.71 -8.88
C GLN A 149 7.29 -14.78 -8.35
N GLN A 150 6.70 -15.98 -8.26
CA GLN A 150 5.33 -16.20 -7.84
C GLN A 150 5.15 -16.16 -6.31
N ASN A 151 6.24 -16.16 -5.54
CA ASN A 151 6.17 -16.06 -4.08
C ASN A 151 6.09 -14.61 -3.66
N VAL A 152 5.06 -14.26 -2.93
CA VAL A 152 4.66 -12.87 -2.70
C VAL A 152 4.85 -12.47 -1.23
N GLY A 153 5.35 -11.26 -1.02
CA GLY A 153 5.42 -10.67 0.31
C GLY A 153 4.01 -10.42 0.87
N ILE A 154 3.16 -9.67 0.15
CA ILE A 154 1.76 -9.43 0.55
C ILE A 154 0.86 -9.64 -0.66
N SER A 155 -0.10 -10.55 -0.57
CA SER A 155 -1.02 -10.82 -1.68
C SER A 155 -2.48 -10.88 -1.26
N THR A 156 -3.38 -10.44 -2.18
CA THR A 156 -4.81 -10.71 -2.11
C THR A 156 -5.21 -11.58 -3.30
N LYS A 157 -6.04 -12.58 -3.04
CA LYS A 157 -6.60 -13.50 -4.04
C LYS A 157 -8.11 -13.68 -3.84
N CYS A 158 -8.75 -12.72 -3.18
CA CYS A 158 -10.18 -12.58 -2.96
C CYS A 158 -10.50 -11.08 -2.96
N PRO A 159 -11.79 -10.68 -3.05
CA PRO A 159 -12.16 -9.28 -2.91
C PRO A 159 -11.59 -8.64 -1.65
N ALA A 160 -10.96 -7.48 -1.79
CA ALA A 160 -10.27 -6.79 -0.72
C ALA A 160 -10.58 -5.28 -0.75
N LEU A 161 -11.21 -4.77 0.31
CA LEU A 161 -11.62 -3.38 0.45
C LEU A 161 -10.88 -2.70 1.59
N GLY A 162 -10.38 -1.48 1.34
CA GLY A 162 -9.94 -0.56 2.39
C GLY A 162 -8.72 -1.02 3.16
N TRP A 163 -7.78 -1.69 2.52
CA TRP A 163 -6.52 -2.09 3.15
C TRP A 163 -5.62 -0.89 3.43
N VAL A 164 -4.90 -0.94 4.55
CA VAL A 164 -3.79 -0.03 4.85
C VAL A 164 -2.50 -0.85 4.97
N VAL A 165 -1.57 -0.61 4.05
CA VAL A 165 -0.26 -1.28 4.04
C VAL A 165 0.79 -0.19 4.22
N ARG A 166 1.35 -0.06 5.44
CA ARG A 166 2.22 1.06 5.76
C ARG A 166 3.46 0.72 6.59
N GLY A 167 4.54 1.42 6.31
CA GLY A 167 5.77 1.33 7.08
C GLY A 167 6.45 -0.04 7.02
N ASN A 168 6.10 -0.90 6.06
CA ASN A 168 6.66 -2.23 5.96
C ASN A 168 8.00 -2.22 5.24
N ARG A 169 8.90 -3.09 5.66
CA ARG A 169 10.12 -3.44 4.94
C ARG A 169 9.94 -4.79 4.27
N ILE A 170 9.98 -4.80 2.94
CA ILE A 170 9.80 -6.02 2.13
C ILE A 170 11.02 -6.19 1.25
N GLU A 171 11.76 -7.28 1.43
CA GLU A 171 13.00 -7.50 0.71
C GLU A 171 13.30 -8.97 0.45
N ARG A 172 14.03 -9.26 -0.62
CA ARG A 172 14.36 -10.64 -1.02
C ARG A 172 13.12 -11.52 -1.10
N VAL A 173 12.12 -11.06 -1.87
CA VAL A 173 10.88 -11.79 -2.15
C VAL A 173 10.70 -11.95 -3.66
N GLY A 174 9.85 -12.87 -4.09
CA GLY A 174 9.55 -13.05 -5.52
C GLY A 174 8.86 -11.82 -6.09
N THR A 175 7.71 -11.45 -5.56
CA THR A 175 7.00 -10.19 -5.80
C THR A 175 6.71 -9.51 -4.46
N GLY A 176 6.95 -8.22 -4.35
CA GLY A 176 6.76 -7.49 -3.10
C GLY A 176 5.30 -7.49 -2.64
N MET A 177 4.43 -6.89 -3.44
CA MET A 177 3.00 -6.84 -3.22
C MET A 177 2.26 -7.23 -4.50
N TYR A 178 1.22 -8.06 -4.38
CA TYR A 178 0.37 -8.48 -5.49
C TYR A 178 -1.10 -8.45 -5.07
N PHE A 179 -1.84 -7.50 -5.59
CA PHE A 179 -3.24 -7.28 -5.21
C PHE A 179 -4.19 -7.57 -6.37
N GLY A 180 -5.24 -8.33 -6.05
CA GLY A 180 -6.19 -8.85 -7.00
C GLY A 180 -5.78 -10.21 -7.57
N ASP A 181 -6.63 -10.77 -8.40
CA ASP A 181 -6.37 -12.03 -9.10
C ASP A 181 -6.06 -11.84 -10.59
N SER A 182 -5.78 -12.92 -11.30
CA SER A 182 -5.29 -12.85 -12.68
C SER A 182 -6.35 -12.50 -13.70
N ASP A 183 -7.62 -12.81 -13.45
CA ASP A 183 -8.74 -12.54 -14.35
C ASP A 183 -9.50 -11.24 -14.01
N GLY A 184 -9.14 -10.59 -12.91
CA GLY A 184 -9.71 -9.31 -12.48
C GLY A 184 -11.03 -9.42 -11.73
N SER A 185 -11.47 -10.63 -11.37
CA SER A 185 -12.76 -10.84 -10.67
C SER A 185 -12.69 -10.54 -9.16
N ASP A 186 -11.50 -10.57 -8.60
CA ASP A 186 -11.25 -10.31 -7.17
C ASP A 186 -10.56 -8.95 -6.97
N PRO A 187 -11.31 -7.82 -6.92
CA PRO A 187 -10.75 -6.49 -6.96
C PRO A 187 -10.07 -6.09 -5.64
N PHE A 188 -9.04 -5.24 -5.75
CA PHE A 188 -8.45 -4.51 -4.64
C PHE A 188 -8.91 -3.05 -4.68
N VAL A 189 -9.71 -2.62 -3.73
CA VAL A 189 -10.45 -1.35 -3.77
C VAL A 189 -10.11 -0.45 -2.59
N GLY A 190 -9.85 0.83 -2.88
CA GLY A 190 -9.73 1.88 -1.86
C GLY A 190 -8.60 1.65 -0.86
N GLY A 191 -7.51 1.01 -1.29
CA GLY A 191 -6.35 0.75 -0.43
C GLY A 191 -5.46 1.97 -0.25
N ILE A 192 -4.74 2.01 0.86
CA ILE A 192 -3.65 2.97 1.15
C ILE A 192 -2.36 2.19 1.29
N ILE A 193 -1.39 2.45 0.40
CA ILE A 193 -0.07 1.84 0.39
C ILE A 193 0.93 2.96 0.62
N GLU A 194 1.48 3.07 1.82
CA GLU A 194 2.27 4.23 2.21
C GLU A 194 3.51 3.91 3.03
N ALA A 195 4.55 4.69 2.85
CA ALA A 195 5.79 4.64 3.62
C ALA A 195 6.46 3.24 3.66
N ASN A 196 6.20 2.38 2.65
CA ASN A 196 6.83 1.08 2.56
C ASN A 196 8.16 1.17 1.83
N ARG A 197 9.06 0.24 2.14
CA ARG A 197 10.33 0.02 1.44
C ARG A 197 10.31 -1.34 0.80
N ILE A 198 10.33 -1.39 -0.51
CA ILE A 198 10.31 -2.64 -1.26
C ILE A 198 11.56 -2.70 -2.13
N ALA A 199 12.41 -3.70 -1.90
CA ALA A 199 13.64 -3.88 -2.62
C ALA A 199 13.97 -5.37 -2.85
N HIS A 200 14.95 -5.65 -3.71
CA HIS A 200 15.47 -7.00 -3.95
C HIS A 200 14.37 -7.99 -4.36
N THR A 201 13.44 -7.57 -5.23
CA THR A 201 12.38 -8.44 -5.75
C THR A 201 12.77 -9.07 -7.08
N LEU A 202 12.40 -10.33 -7.30
CA LEU A 202 12.58 -11.00 -8.59
C LEU A 202 11.61 -10.45 -9.64
N GLY A 203 10.35 -10.24 -9.25
CA GLY A 203 9.28 -9.69 -10.06
C GLY A 203 9.00 -8.22 -9.73
N TYR A 204 7.74 -7.86 -9.57
CA TYR A 204 7.31 -6.51 -9.21
C TYR A 204 7.69 -6.15 -7.77
N ASN A 205 7.94 -4.86 -7.51
CA ASN A 205 7.82 -4.37 -6.13
C ASN A 205 6.33 -4.29 -5.73
N LEU A 206 5.47 -3.77 -6.63
CA LEU A 206 4.03 -3.71 -6.45
C LEU A 206 3.31 -4.03 -7.76
N GLN A 207 2.33 -4.91 -7.72
CA GLN A 207 1.36 -5.08 -8.78
C GLN A 207 -0.06 -4.99 -8.22
N ILE A 208 -0.90 -4.13 -8.82
CA ILE A 208 -2.35 -4.17 -8.65
C ILE A 208 -2.93 -4.64 -9.98
N LYS A 209 -3.70 -5.72 -9.95
CA LYS A 209 -4.29 -6.32 -11.16
C LYS A 209 -5.44 -5.44 -11.69
N HIS A 210 -5.76 -5.62 -12.95
CA HIS A 210 -6.97 -5.05 -13.53
C HIS A 210 -8.21 -5.58 -12.81
N GLN A 211 -9.30 -4.82 -12.89
CA GLN A 211 -10.58 -5.15 -12.25
C GLN A 211 -11.66 -5.20 -13.32
N THR A 212 -12.42 -6.28 -13.36
CA THR A 212 -13.55 -6.46 -14.29
C THR A 212 -14.89 -6.31 -13.60
N THR A 213 -14.96 -6.63 -12.32
CA THR A 213 -16.18 -6.58 -11.51
C THR A 213 -15.89 -5.95 -10.15
N ARG A 214 -16.95 -5.57 -9.47
CA ARG A 214 -16.91 -5.08 -8.09
C ARG A 214 -18.10 -5.67 -7.34
N PRO A 215 -18.00 -6.03 -6.04
CA PRO A 215 -19.13 -6.41 -5.22
C PRO A 215 -20.25 -5.35 -5.26
N GLU A 216 -21.51 -5.78 -5.37
CA GLU A 216 -22.66 -4.89 -5.58
C GLU A 216 -22.90 -3.89 -4.44
N ASP A 217 -22.49 -4.24 -3.22
CA ASP A 217 -22.59 -3.39 -2.03
C ASP A 217 -21.53 -2.27 -1.99
N GLN A 218 -20.51 -2.31 -2.87
CA GLN A 218 -19.43 -1.33 -2.96
C GLN A 218 -19.71 -0.26 -4.02
N THR A 219 -20.81 0.46 -3.92
CA THR A 219 -21.28 1.44 -4.95
C THR A 219 -20.52 2.77 -4.92
N ALA A 220 -19.83 3.11 -3.83
CA ALA A 220 -19.09 4.35 -3.74
C ALA A 220 -17.89 4.37 -4.71
N ARG A 221 -17.46 5.57 -5.11
CA ARG A 221 -16.19 5.76 -5.79
C ARG A 221 -15.05 5.70 -4.78
N TYR A 222 -13.97 5.02 -5.14
CA TYR A 222 -12.79 4.88 -4.29
C TYR A 222 -11.52 5.40 -4.99
N ASP A 223 -10.65 6.01 -4.19
CA ASP A 223 -9.28 6.30 -4.59
C ASP A 223 -8.35 5.27 -3.92
N THR A 224 -7.54 4.57 -4.71
CA THR A 224 -6.42 3.77 -4.17
C THR A 224 -5.18 4.64 -4.11
N VAL A 225 -4.63 4.86 -2.93
CA VAL A 225 -3.54 5.80 -2.67
C VAL A 225 -2.22 5.05 -2.52
N ILE A 226 -1.21 5.46 -3.30
CA ILE A 226 0.15 4.91 -3.27
C ILE A 226 1.10 6.08 -3.03
N ARG A 227 1.61 6.23 -1.81
CA ARG A 227 2.39 7.42 -1.44
C ARG A 227 3.56 7.13 -0.51
N TYR A 228 4.60 7.94 -0.63
CA TYR A 228 5.78 7.94 0.24
C TYR A 228 6.50 6.59 0.32
N ASN A 229 6.35 5.74 -0.72
CA ASN A 229 7.04 4.47 -0.79
C ASN A 229 8.39 4.59 -1.49
N VAL A 230 9.28 3.66 -1.18
CA VAL A 230 10.52 3.43 -1.93
C VAL A 230 10.39 2.10 -2.67
N PHE A 231 10.41 2.14 -4.01
CA PHE A 231 10.39 0.98 -4.90
C PHE A 231 11.74 0.86 -5.58
N SER A 232 12.54 -0.16 -5.26
CA SER A 232 13.89 -0.32 -5.79
C SER A 232 14.11 -1.70 -6.41
N LYS A 233 14.76 -1.71 -7.57
CA LYS A 233 15.27 -2.90 -8.24
C LYS A 233 16.73 -2.72 -8.69
N SER A 234 17.52 -2.00 -7.91
CA SER A 234 18.90 -1.66 -8.24
C SER A 234 19.82 -2.87 -8.43
N ASP A 235 19.48 -4.01 -7.84
CA ASP A 235 20.21 -5.27 -7.93
C ASP A 235 19.50 -6.33 -8.80
N ALA A 236 18.40 -5.98 -9.45
CA ALA A 236 17.69 -6.89 -10.32
C ALA A 236 18.52 -7.22 -11.58
N VAL A 237 18.43 -8.47 -12.01
CA VAL A 237 19.10 -8.95 -13.22
C VAL A 237 18.14 -8.81 -14.42
N ALA A 238 18.67 -8.35 -15.54
CA ALA A 238 17.94 -8.35 -16.81
C ALA A 238 17.62 -9.78 -17.24
N GLY A 239 16.44 -9.99 -17.84
CA GLY A 239 16.07 -11.32 -18.35
C GLY A 239 14.58 -11.47 -18.63
N PRO A 240 14.13 -12.66 -19.05
CA PRO A 240 12.75 -12.90 -19.46
C PRO A 240 11.73 -12.79 -18.32
N GLN A 241 12.21 -12.79 -17.08
CA GLN A 241 11.38 -12.58 -15.88
C GLN A 241 11.39 -11.13 -15.39
N ALA A 242 12.05 -10.23 -16.11
CA ALA A 242 12.04 -8.81 -15.78
C ALA A 242 10.61 -8.25 -15.72
N ARG A 243 10.37 -7.39 -14.76
CA ARG A 243 9.07 -6.73 -14.53
C ARG A 243 9.32 -5.29 -14.12
N PRO A 244 8.39 -4.36 -14.39
CA PRO A 244 8.47 -3.01 -13.83
C PRO A 244 8.53 -3.03 -12.31
N ASN A 245 9.00 -1.94 -11.71
CA ASN A 245 8.93 -1.83 -10.26
C ASN A 245 7.46 -1.84 -9.83
N VAL A 246 6.62 -1.02 -10.48
CA VAL A 246 5.20 -0.93 -10.17
C VAL A 246 4.38 -1.13 -11.44
N LEU A 247 3.37 -2.01 -11.36
CA LEU A 247 2.35 -2.19 -12.40
C LEU A 247 0.96 -1.92 -11.82
N LEU A 248 0.22 -0.97 -12.40
CA LEU A 248 -1.15 -0.64 -12.03
C LEU A 248 -2.10 -0.99 -13.16
N GLY A 249 -2.99 -1.95 -12.90
CA GLY A 249 -3.97 -2.44 -13.84
C GLY A 249 -5.19 -1.55 -13.95
N HIS A 250 -6.06 -1.86 -14.90
CA HIS A 250 -7.24 -1.07 -15.22
C HIS A 250 -8.32 -1.17 -14.12
N VAL A 251 -9.01 -0.07 -13.85
CA VAL A 251 -10.26 -0.06 -13.07
C VAL A 251 -11.40 -0.67 -13.92
N PRO A 252 -12.56 -1.05 -13.34
CA PRO A 252 -13.67 -1.58 -14.14
C PRO A 252 -13.97 -0.70 -15.36
N PRO A 253 -14.11 -1.27 -16.56
CA PRO A 253 -14.30 -0.48 -17.77
C PRO A 253 -15.65 0.25 -17.81
N THR A 254 -16.68 -0.29 -17.15
CA THR A 254 -18.02 0.27 -17.05
C THR A 254 -18.64 -0.05 -15.70
N GLY A 255 -19.73 0.60 -15.34
CA GLY A 255 -20.50 0.33 -14.13
C GLY A 255 -19.76 0.75 -12.84
N THR A 256 -20.07 0.07 -11.75
CA THR A 256 -19.50 0.35 -10.43
C THR A 256 -17.99 0.19 -10.43
N GLY A 257 -17.28 1.23 -10.01
CA GLY A 257 -15.82 1.28 -9.99
C GLY A 257 -15.18 1.88 -11.24
N SER A 258 -15.93 2.16 -12.33
CA SER A 258 -15.36 2.77 -13.54
C SER A 258 -14.82 4.19 -13.32
N GLU A 259 -15.29 4.86 -12.26
CA GLU A 259 -14.82 6.18 -11.84
C GLU A 259 -13.73 6.14 -10.76
N ASP A 260 -13.32 4.96 -10.33
CA ASP A 260 -12.20 4.80 -9.39
C ASP A 260 -10.90 5.27 -10.03
N ARG A 261 -9.93 5.60 -9.19
CA ARG A 261 -8.61 6.02 -9.67
C ARG A 261 -7.50 5.66 -8.70
N TYR A 262 -6.29 5.70 -9.22
CA TYR A 262 -5.08 5.66 -8.42
C TYR A 262 -4.55 7.08 -8.18
N LEU A 263 -4.11 7.35 -6.96
CA LEU A 263 -3.35 8.55 -6.59
C LEU A 263 -1.93 8.10 -6.22
N VAL A 264 -0.97 8.42 -7.09
CA VAL A 264 0.44 7.97 -6.96
C VAL A 264 1.31 9.19 -6.72
N TYR A 265 1.75 9.43 -5.49
CA TYR A 265 2.50 10.64 -5.18
C TYR A 265 3.51 10.50 -4.04
N GLY A 266 4.53 11.36 -4.07
CA GLY A 266 5.56 11.39 -3.04
C GLY A 266 6.42 10.13 -2.97
N ASN A 267 6.37 9.26 -4.00
CA ASN A 267 7.14 8.03 -4.02
C ASN A 267 8.51 8.22 -4.66
N LEU A 268 9.43 7.35 -4.29
CA LEU A 268 10.73 7.21 -4.91
C LEU A 268 10.81 5.89 -5.66
N PHE A 269 11.01 5.97 -6.98
CA PHE A 269 11.20 4.82 -7.86
C PHE A 269 12.65 4.76 -8.30
N LEU A 270 13.31 3.64 -8.04
CA LEU A 270 14.75 3.47 -8.26
C LEU A 270 15.03 2.25 -9.14
N HIS A 271 15.77 2.47 -10.17
CA HIS A 271 16.46 1.51 -11.02
C HIS A 271 15.67 0.27 -11.42
N ASN A 272 15.67 0.03 -12.71
CA ASN A 272 15.22 -1.23 -13.30
C ASN A 272 16.09 -1.47 -14.54
N PRO A 273 16.81 -2.59 -14.65
CA PRO A 273 17.74 -2.83 -15.75
C PRO A 273 17.04 -3.18 -17.06
N SER A 274 15.75 -3.48 -17.08
CA SER A 274 15.07 -4.04 -18.26
C SER A 274 13.71 -3.45 -18.56
N GLU A 275 13.02 -2.92 -17.56
CA GLU A 275 11.63 -2.47 -17.67
C GLU A 275 11.50 -1.02 -17.17
N ALA A 276 10.37 -0.38 -17.44
CA ALA A 276 10.07 0.92 -16.86
C ALA A 276 9.88 0.83 -15.34
N LEU A 277 10.11 1.95 -14.64
CA LEU A 277 9.88 2.01 -13.19
C LEU A 277 8.38 1.94 -12.85
N LEU A 278 7.53 2.58 -13.66
CA LEU A 278 6.08 2.53 -13.54
C LEU A 278 5.47 2.16 -14.88
N GLN A 279 4.68 1.09 -14.91
CA GLN A 279 3.77 0.79 -16.01
C GLN A 279 2.34 0.88 -15.52
N ALA A 280 1.44 1.51 -16.29
CA ALA A 280 0.09 1.73 -15.83
C ALA A 280 -0.91 1.85 -16.98
N GLU A 281 -2.13 1.46 -16.65
CA GLU A 281 -3.37 1.70 -17.37
C GLU A 281 -4.45 2.15 -16.39
N GLY A 282 -5.69 2.30 -16.80
CA GLY A 282 -6.77 2.75 -15.92
C GLY A 282 -6.86 4.27 -15.82
N ARG A 283 -7.25 4.78 -14.69
CA ARG A 283 -7.46 6.21 -14.40
C ARG A 283 -6.59 6.62 -13.22
N MET A 284 -5.75 7.67 -13.35
CA MET A 284 -4.86 8.05 -12.25
C MET A 284 -4.31 9.47 -12.32
N ALA A 285 -3.82 9.92 -11.16
CA ALA A 285 -2.94 11.07 -11.02
C ALA A 285 -1.58 10.60 -10.47
N VAL A 286 -0.49 10.94 -11.20
CA VAL A 286 0.90 10.62 -10.84
C VAL A 286 1.63 11.94 -10.63
N TYR A 287 1.96 12.29 -9.38
CA TYR A 287 2.52 13.61 -9.10
C TYR A 287 3.47 13.61 -7.90
N ASP A 288 4.36 14.59 -7.86
CA ASP A 288 5.33 14.78 -6.80
C ASP A 288 6.20 13.54 -6.51
N ASN A 289 6.41 12.67 -7.52
CA ASN A 289 7.29 11.52 -7.40
C ASN A 289 8.68 11.82 -7.94
N VAL A 290 9.64 11.03 -7.49
CA VAL A 290 10.99 11.00 -8.04
C VAL A 290 11.22 9.65 -8.72
N PHE A 291 11.59 9.67 -9.99
CA PHE A 291 11.92 8.50 -10.80
C PHE A 291 13.39 8.57 -11.21
N ILE A 292 14.16 7.54 -10.90
CA ILE A 292 15.59 7.47 -11.22
C ILE A 292 15.90 6.12 -11.86
N ASN A 293 16.15 6.10 -13.18
CA ASN A 293 16.54 4.89 -13.89
C ASN A 293 17.77 5.13 -14.79
N GLY A 294 18.93 4.85 -14.28
CA GLY A 294 20.18 4.92 -15.05
C GLY A 294 20.35 3.82 -16.12
N SER A 295 19.41 2.88 -16.22
CA SER A 295 19.52 1.71 -17.11
C SER A 295 18.36 1.57 -18.11
N GLY A 296 17.37 2.47 -18.09
CA GLY A 296 16.21 2.32 -18.99
C GLY A 296 15.16 3.41 -18.80
N ASP A 297 13.91 3.05 -19.09
CA ASP A 297 12.77 3.94 -19.12
C ASP A 297 12.19 4.20 -17.70
N ALA A 298 11.45 5.32 -17.53
CA ALA A 298 10.86 5.63 -16.25
C ALA A 298 9.35 5.34 -16.18
N ILE A 299 8.53 6.00 -17.00
CA ILE A 299 7.07 5.91 -16.92
C ILE A 299 6.50 5.45 -18.26
N HIS A 300 5.75 4.36 -18.25
CA HIS A 300 4.97 3.86 -19.39
C HIS A 300 3.49 3.84 -19.06
N ILE A 301 2.72 4.69 -19.72
CA ILE A 301 1.26 4.64 -19.72
C ILE A 301 0.85 4.00 -21.05
N GLN A 302 0.23 2.83 -20.99
CA GLN A 302 -0.08 2.09 -22.21
C GLN A 302 -1.23 1.11 -22.01
N PRO A 303 -1.99 0.78 -23.07
CA PRO A 303 -3.01 -0.25 -23.02
C PRO A 303 -2.39 -1.62 -22.69
N HIS A 304 -3.05 -2.36 -21.82
CA HIS A 304 -2.76 -3.76 -21.54
C HIS A 304 -4.07 -4.59 -21.53
N HIS A 305 -4.99 -4.32 -20.60
CA HIS A 305 -6.32 -4.92 -20.55
C HIS A 305 -7.38 -4.00 -21.16
N ASP A 306 -7.21 -2.69 -21.02
CA ASP A 306 -8.05 -1.67 -21.66
C ASP A 306 -7.20 -0.40 -21.91
N VAL A 307 -7.79 0.62 -22.48
CA VAL A 307 -7.12 1.88 -22.81
C VAL A 307 -6.98 2.75 -21.56
N PRO A 308 -5.82 3.43 -21.36
CA PRO A 308 -5.67 4.41 -20.28
C PRO A 308 -6.72 5.53 -20.36
N ARG A 309 -7.24 5.96 -19.19
CA ARG A 309 -8.34 6.95 -19.08
C ARG A 309 -7.95 8.09 -18.17
N ASP A 310 -8.13 9.34 -18.62
CA ASP A 310 -7.93 10.55 -17.83
C ASP A 310 -6.66 10.54 -16.96
N MET A 311 -5.52 10.24 -17.58
CA MET A 311 -4.24 10.25 -16.90
C MET A 311 -3.76 11.68 -16.67
N ALA A 312 -3.27 11.99 -15.48
CA ALA A 312 -2.64 13.26 -15.17
C ALA A 312 -1.27 12.99 -14.55
N ILE A 313 -0.19 13.30 -15.28
CA ILE A 313 1.21 13.13 -14.85
C ILE A 313 1.80 14.52 -14.69
N PHE A 314 2.04 14.96 -13.46
CA PHE A 314 2.48 16.34 -13.22
C PHE A 314 3.41 16.47 -12.00
N SER A 315 4.21 17.51 -11.98
CA SER A 315 5.12 17.84 -10.88
C SER A 315 6.08 16.70 -10.48
N ASN A 316 6.39 15.76 -11.39
CA ASN A 316 7.36 14.72 -11.11
C ASN A 316 8.78 15.15 -11.51
N THR A 317 9.78 14.60 -10.84
CA THR A 317 11.18 14.64 -11.25
C THR A 317 11.57 13.29 -11.85
N VAL A 318 12.01 13.27 -13.10
CA VAL A 318 12.32 12.05 -13.84
C VAL A 318 13.75 12.13 -14.38
N LEU A 319 14.59 11.19 -13.99
CA LEU A 319 15.96 10.98 -14.50
C LEU A 319 16.02 9.57 -15.10
N ALA A 320 16.11 9.45 -16.43
CA ALA A 320 16.11 8.16 -17.10
C ALA A 320 17.08 8.13 -18.27
N SER A 321 17.88 7.07 -18.39
CA SER A 321 18.77 6.90 -19.55
C SER A 321 18.01 6.54 -20.84
N GLY A 322 16.83 5.95 -20.71
CA GLY A 322 15.87 5.71 -21.78
C GLY A 322 14.77 6.77 -21.82
N THR A 323 13.54 6.37 -22.19
CA THR A 323 12.38 7.25 -22.26
C THR A 323 11.95 7.72 -20.87
N GLY A 324 11.76 9.03 -20.71
CA GLY A 324 11.29 9.59 -19.46
C GLY A 324 9.81 9.27 -19.20
N ILE A 325 8.92 9.79 -20.04
CA ILE A 325 7.48 9.58 -19.94
C ILE A 325 6.95 9.17 -21.32
N LEU A 326 6.43 7.95 -21.43
CA LEU A 326 5.77 7.43 -22.62
C LEU A 326 4.26 7.31 -22.35
N VAL A 327 3.43 7.92 -23.21
CA VAL A 327 1.98 7.81 -23.17
C VAL A 327 1.45 7.28 -24.50
N ARG A 328 0.91 6.06 -24.48
CA ARG A 328 0.20 5.43 -25.60
C ARG A 328 -1.29 5.37 -25.27
N GLN A 329 -2.11 6.08 -26.04
CA GLN A 329 -3.54 6.15 -25.77
C GLN A 329 -4.31 4.87 -26.13
N GLY A 330 -3.82 4.10 -27.07
CA GLY A 330 -4.58 2.98 -27.64
C GLY A 330 -5.48 3.42 -28.80
N LYS A 331 -6.02 2.45 -29.54
CA LYS A 331 -6.87 2.73 -30.70
C LYS A 331 -8.26 3.19 -30.27
N GLY A 332 -8.77 4.25 -30.90
CA GLY A 332 -10.12 4.76 -30.67
C GLY A 332 -10.33 5.47 -29.33
N ALA A 333 -9.28 5.71 -28.57
CA ALA A 333 -9.40 6.37 -27.25
C ALA A 333 -9.55 7.87 -27.40
N ALA A 334 -10.59 8.42 -26.77
CA ALA A 334 -10.84 9.87 -26.67
C ALA A 334 -10.54 10.44 -25.27
N TRP A 335 -9.79 9.68 -24.44
CA TRP A 335 -9.50 10.07 -23.08
C TRP A 335 -8.33 11.07 -22.99
N ARG A 336 -8.41 11.98 -22.05
CA ARG A 336 -7.36 12.99 -21.86
C ARG A 336 -6.16 12.37 -21.14
N GLN A 337 -4.98 12.58 -21.73
CA GLN A 337 -3.70 12.07 -21.21
C GLN A 337 -2.77 13.26 -21.06
N ARG A 338 -2.73 13.88 -19.88
CA ARG A 338 -1.98 15.12 -19.61
C ARG A 338 -0.61 14.85 -19.00
N VAL A 339 0.42 15.46 -19.56
CA VAL A 339 1.81 15.42 -19.03
C VAL A 339 2.26 16.88 -18.82
N ILE A 340 2.17 17.37 -17.60
CA ILE A 340 2.25 18.81 -17.33
C ILE A 340 3.22 19.13 -16.20
N ALA A 341 4.06 20.14 -16.38
CA ALA A 341 4.92 20.71 -15.34
C ALA A 341 5.85 19.69 -14.66
N ASN A 342 6.33 18.68 -15.39
CA ASN A 342 7.36 17.77 -14.91
C ASN A 342 8.76 18.29 -15.22
N VAL A 343 9.76 17.87 -14.44
CA VAL A 343 11.19 18.01 -14.77
C VAL A 343 11.67 16.66 -15.27
N VAL A 344 12.07 16.56 -16.54
CA VAL A 344 12.40 15.30 -17.19
C VAL A 344 13.77 15.37 -17.85
N ALA A 345 14.76 14.70 -17.29
CA ALA A 345 16.07 14.48 -17.90
C ALA A 345 16.12 13.04 -18.44
N ALA A 346 15.84 12.90 -19.74
CA ALA A 346 15.74 11.60 -20.42
C ALA A 346 15.93 11.75 -21.93
N THR A 347 16.11 10.63 -22.65
CA THR A 347 16.25 10.62 -24.11
C THR A 347 15.43 9.49 -24.74
N PRO A 348 14.24 9.75 -25.30
CA PRO A 348 13.52 11.03 -25.32
C PRO A 348 12.85 11.38 -23.97
N PRO A 349 12.64 12.68 -23.65
CA PRO A 349 12.06 13.05 -22.36
C PRO A 349 10.57 12.73 -22.25
N VAL A 350 9.77 13.10 -23.25
CA VAL A 350 8.32 12.86 -23.27
C VAL A 350 7.89 12.40 -24.66
N LEU A 351 7.14 11.31 -24.74
CA LEU A 351 6.51 10.79 -25.95
C LEU A 351 5.00 10.60 -25.74
N GLY A 352 4.20 11.31 -26.52
CA GLY A 352 2.74 11.22 -26.48
C GLY A 352 2.10 12.00 -25.31
N GLY A 353 0.76 11.95 -25.27
CA GLY A 353 -0.05 12.74 -24.33
C GLY A 353 -0.12 14.23 -24.70
N GLU A 354 -0.93 14.97 -23.95
CA GLU A 354 -1.03 16.43 -24.02
C GLU A 354 0.09 17.05 -23.15
N ALA A 355 1.26 17.27 -23.74
CA ALA A 355 2.43 17.78 -23.02
C ALA A 355 2.42 19.30 -22.93
N ALA A 356 2.57 19.88 -21.74
CA ALA A 356 2.66 21.31 -21.49
C ALA A 356 3.55 21.64 -20.29
N HIS A 357 4.29 22.73 -20.38
CA HIS A 357 5.07 23.31 -19.27
C HIS A 357 6.12 22.36 -18.65
N ASN A 358 6.51 21.28 -19.34
CA ASN A 358 7.55 20.41 -18.85
C ASN A 358 8.93 21.03 -19.09
N VAL A 359 9.81 20.93 -18.11
CA VAL A 359 11.24 21.22 -18.28
C VAL A 359 11.93 19.94 -18.75
N THR A 360 12.48 19.95 -19.96
CA THR A 360 13.09 18.76 -20.57
C THR A 360 14.58 18.95 -20.80
N LEU A 361 15.36 17.97 -20.42
CA LEU A 361 16.81 17.91 -20.55
C LEU A 361 17.23 16.56 -21.13
N ALA A 362 18.37 16.50 -21.81
CA ALA A 362 18.99 15.22 -22.12
C ALA A 362 19.52 14.58 -20.83
N TYR A 363 19.37 13.25 -20.71
CA TYR A 363 19.94 12.53 -19.58
C TYR A 363 21.46 12.63 -19.56
N ARG A 364 22.01 12.84 -18.38
CA ARG A 364 23.45 12.80 -18.12
C ARG A 364 23.73 11.97 -16.88
N PRO A 365 24.66 11.00 -16.93
CA PRO A 365 24.98 10.13 -15.78
C PRO A 365 25.46 10.89 -14.53
N ASP A 366 26.05 12.07 -14.71
CA ASP A 366 26.58 12.91 -13.64
C ASP A 366 25.52 13.76 -12.91
N PHE A 367 24.24 13.67 -13.28
CA PHE A 367 23.14 14.29 -12.53
C PHE A 367 23.00 13.71 -11.11
N LEU A 368 23.51 12.51 -10.92
CA LEU A 368 23.56 11.88 -9.61
C LEU A 368 25.01 11.48 -9.29
N THR A 369 25.58 12.12 -8.29
CA THR A 369 26.96 11.87 -7.85
C THR A 369 27.10 10.59 -7.00
N LEU A 370 25.99 9.99 -6.59
CA LEU A 370 25.97 8.78 -5.77
C LEU A 370 25.81 7.53 -6.65
N ALA A 371 26.55 6.49 -6.35
CA ALA A 371 26.28 5.17 -6.91
C ALA A 371 24.85 4.73 -6.54
N ALA A 372 24.17 4.08 -7.48
CA ALA A 372 22.79 3.64 -7.28
C ALA A 372 22.57 2.83 -5.99
N ALA A 373 23.48 1.91 -5.67
CA ALA A 373 23.45 1.10 -4.47
C ALA A 373 23.59 1.94 -3.19
N GLU A 374 24.46 2.95 -3.21
CA GLU A 374 24.67 3.85 -2.07
C GLU A 374 23.45 4.74 -1.83
N LEU A 375 22.85 5.30 -2.90
CA LEU A 375 21.63 6.06 -2.82
C LEU A 375 20.48 5.21 -2.25
N THR A 376 20.31 4.00 -2.76
CA THR A 376 19.30 3.05 -2.29
C THR A 376 19.50 2.72 -0.82
N ALA A 377 20.73 2.41 -0.41
CA ALA A 377 21.04 2.08 0.98
C ALA A 377 20.72 3.23 1.94
N ARG A 378 21.07 4.48 1.59
CA ARG A 378 20.76 5.66 2.39
C ARG A 378 19.25 5.90 2.49
N LEU A 379 18.54 5.89 1.36
CA LEU A 379 17.10 6.09 1.35
C LEU A 379 16.34 4.97 2.08
N LEU A 380 16.84 3.73 2.02
CA LEU A 380 16.29 2.62 2.78
C LEU A 380 16.60 2.73 4.29
N ALA A 381 17.59 3.49 4.71
CA ALA A 381 17.91 3.73 6.12
C ALA A 381 17.06 4.84 6.74
N ASP A 382 16.74 5.88 5.96
CA ASP A 382 16.24 7.17 6.47
C ASP A 382 14.71 7.37 6.40
N VAL A 383 13.92 6.38 5.98
CA VAL A 383 12.46 6.52 6.02
C VAL A 383 12.00 6.55 7.49
N PRO A 384 11.41 7.64 7.96
CA PRO A 384 10.95 7.73 9.34
C PRO A 384 9.84 6.72 9.63
N PRO A 385 9.71 6.27 10.88
CA PRO A 385 8.57 5.44 11.29
C PRO A 385 7.24 6.16 11.01
N PRO A 386 6.16 5.40 10.77
CA PRO A 386 4.86 5.94 10.32
C PRO A 386 4.24 7.01 11.23
N ASP A 387 4.54 6.97 12.51
CA ASP A 387 4.08 7.92 13.53
C ASP A 387 4.70 9.32 13.42
N ARG A 388 5.69 9.52 12.57
CA ARG A 388 6.34 10.82 12.30
C ARG A 388 6.00 11.39 10.92
N LEU A 389 5.14 10.75 10.15
CA LEU A 389 4.67 11.30 8.88
C LEU A 389 3.61 12.37 9.14
N PRO A 390 3.70 13.55 8.49
CA PRO A 390 2.63 14.55 8.59
C PRO A 390 1.31 13.98 8.10
N ALA A 391 0.22 14.32 8.78
CA ALA A 391 -1.15 13.88 8.49
C ALA A 391 -1.64 14.34 7.10
#